data_4529f70d7d51ac44698f2ea95b47d31f
#
_entry.id   4529f70d7d51ac44698f2ea95b47d31f
#
_cell.length_a   1.000
_cell.length_b   1.000
_cell.length_c   1.000
_cell.angle_alpha   90.00
_cell.angle_beta   90.00
_cell.angle_gamma   90.00
#
_symmetry.space_group_name_H-M   'P 1'
#
loop_
_entity.id
_entity.type
_entity.pdbx_description
1 polymer ?
#
loop_
_entity_poly.entity_id
_entity_poly.type
_entity_poly.pdbx_seq_one_letter_code
_entity_poly.pdbx_strand_id
1 'polypeptide(L)'
;MSIKTLLLNRGLLGVAAILAWLATPLLVSAEPSIGTWLSATVKNGAPVQTDTLRFGCNDKIYAVIDLADLSDGNHQLQVDWTDPTGKTREHIDHPLHGGGTSRITVWLQLHPPKGAALFSFFNPAMGMDDFIGSWQVEITLDGGNRLNQSFEVLC
;
A
#
# COMPACT_ATOMS: atom_id res chain seq x y z
N MET A 1 98.42 6.55 -7.27
CA MET A 1 97.43 5.46 -7.28
C MET A 1 96.06 6.06 -6.94
N SER A 2 95.26 6.31 -7.97
CA SER A 2 93.99 7.07 -7.79
C SER A 2 92.83 6.16 -8.17
N ILE A 3 91.98 5.85 -7.20
CA ILE A 3 90.83 5.01 -7.43
C ILE A 3 89.60 5.93 -7.63
N LYS A 4 89.05 5.90 -8.84
CA LYS A 4 87.78 6.60 -9.15
C LYS A 4 86.62 5.73 -8.78
N THR A 5 85.83 6.23 -7.85
CA THR A 5 84.56 5.59 -7.45
C THR A 5 83.43 6.06 -8.37
N LEU A 6 82.81 5.13 -9.07
CA LEU A 6 81.72 5.39 -9.99
C LEU A 6 80.37 5.31 -9.19
N LEU A 7 79.69 6.44 -9.01
CA LEU A 7 78.35 6.51 -8.39
C LEU A 7 77.34 6.16 -9.48
N LEU A 8 76.69 5.02 -9.31
CA LEU A 8 75.57 4.58 -10.11
C LEU A 8 74.31 5.24 -9.56
N ASN A 9 73.72 6.18 -10.27
CA ASN A 9 72.48 6.83 -9.96
C ASN A 9 71.32 5.91 -10.45
N ARG A 10 70.69 5.21 -9.50
CA ARG A 10 69.48 4.43 -9.80
C ARG A 10 68.26 5.33 -9.61
N GLY A 11 67.67 5.78 -10.72
CA GLY A 11 66.42 6.48 -10.76
C GLY A 11 65.28 5.58 -10.30
N LEU A 12 64.65 5.97 -9.20
CA LEU A 12 63.38 5.38 -8.73
C LEU A 12 62.25 5.89 -9.64
N LEU A 13 61.77 5.02 -10.51
CA LEU A 13 60.49 5.22 -11.20
C LEU A 13 59.36 4.97 -10.21
N GLY A 14 58.82 6.05 -9.69
CA GLY A 14 57.58 6.00 -8.87
C GLY A 14 56.40 5.69 -9.75
N VAL A 15 55.88 4.48 -9.68
CA VAL A 15 54.59 4.11 -10.25
C VAL A 15 53.48 4.66 -9.34
N ALA A 16 52.92 5.81 -9.71
CA ALA A 16 51.73 6.34 -9.08
C ALA A 16 50.53 5.50 -9.56
N ALA A 17 50.11 4.53 -8.77
CA ALA A 17 48.83 3.82 -8.97
C ALA A 17 47.67 4.76 -8.65
N ILE A 18 47.06 5.34 -9.66
CA ILE A 18 45.83 6.10 -9.54
C ILE A 18 44.69 5.09 -9.35
N LEU A 19 44.29 4.87 -8.10
CA LEU A 19 43.04 4.16 -7.73
C LEU A 19 41.88 5.07 -8.14
N ALA A 20 41.37 4.92 -9.36
CA ALA A 20 40.12 5.50 -9.77
C ALA A 20 38.99 4.72 -9.04
N TRP A 21 38.50 5.31 -7.96
CA TRP A 21 37.26 4.86 -7.32
C TRP A 21 36.13 5.12 -8.31
N LEU A 22 35.66 4.06 -8.98
CA LEU A 22 34.42 4.06 -9.74
C LEU A 22 33.28 4.14 -8.71
N ALA A 23 32.85 5.36 -8.39
CA ALA A 23 31.60 5.60 -7.70
C ALA A 23 30.46 5.15 -8.63
N THR A 24 30.08 3.90 -8.54
CA THR A 24 28.85 3.42 -9.18
C THR A 24 27.69 4.13 -8.48
N PRO A 25 26.86 4.92 -9.19
CA PRO A 25 25.66 5.46 -8.60
C PRO A 25 24.77 4.27 -8.22
N LEU A 26 24.52 4.10 -6.93
CA LEU A 26 23.47 3.22 -6.46
C LEU A 26 22.16 3.82 -6.98
N LEU A 27 21.56 3.18 -7.96
CA LEU A 27 20.19 3.46 -8.38
C LEU A 27 19.30 3.08 -7.17
N VAL A 28 19.00 4.07 -6.35
CA VAL A 28 17.97 3.92 -5.30
C VAL A 28 16.66 3.84 -6.05
N SER A 29 16.15 2.64 -6.25
CA SER A 29 14.78 2.43 -6.68
C SER A 29 13.89 2.92 -5.53
N ALA A 30 12.99 3.85 -5.78
CA ALA A 30 12.00 4.24 -4.80
C ALA A 30 11.13 3.01 -4.48
N GLU A 31 10.89 2.77 -3.21
CA GLU A 31 9.95 1.72 -2.80
C GLU A 31 8.53 2.18 -3.12
N PRO A 32 7.67 1.29 -3.65
CA PRO A 32 6.29 1.64 -3.91
C PRO A 32 5.57 2.04 -2.63
N SER A 33 4.79 3.10 -2.69
CA SER A 33 4.02 3.61 -1.56
C SER A 33 2.53 3.39 -1.76
N ILE A 34 1.82 3.11 -0.65
CA ILE A 34 0.38 2.91 -0.60
C ILE A 34 -0.22 3.99 0.28
N GLY A 35 -1.16 4.77 -0.28
CA GLY A 35 -2.05 5.65 0.47
C GLY A 35 -3.48 5.13 0.38
N THR A 36 -4.29 5.35 1.42
CA THR A 36 -5.72 5.04 1.35
C THR A 36 -6.55 6.02 2.17
N TRP A 37 -7.78 6.20 1.75
CA TRP A 37 -8.83 6.89 2.48
C TRP A 37 -10.19 6.23 2.22
N LEU A 38 -11.08 6.34 3.20
CA LEU A 38 -12.40 5.74 3.16
C LEU A 38 -13.48 6.82 3.02
N SER A 39 -14.58 6.47 2.36
CA SER A 39 -15.75 7.35 2.25
C SER A 39 -17.01 6.58 1.91
N ALA A 40 -18.14 7.06 2.40
CA ALA A 40 -19.47 6.67 1.89
C ALA A 40 -20.11 7.78 1.02
N THR A 41 -19.44 8.92 0.88
CA THR A 41 -19.96 10.06 0.12
C THR A 41 -19.48 10.01 -1.32
N VAL A 42 -20.43 10.08 -2.26
CA VAL A 42 -20.15 10.12 -3.70
C VAL A 42 -20.69 11.43 -4.29
N LYS A 43 -19.85 12.12 -5.08
CA LYS A 43 -20.25 13.30 -5.88
C LYS A 43 -19.82 13.07 -7.31
N ASN A 44 -20.71 13.36 -8.24
CA ASN A 44 -20.46 13.19 -9.68
C ASN A 44 -19.94 11.79 -10.07
N GLY A 45 -20.41 10.75 -9.38
CA GLY A 45 -20.03 9.36 -9.65
C GLY A 45 -18.70 8.91 -9.04
N ALA A 46 -18.00 9.75 -8.29
CA ALA A 46 -16.74 9.43 -7.64
C ALA A 46 -16.80 9.61 -6.11
N PRO A 47 -16.13 8.76 -5.31
CA PRO A 47 -15.98 8.97 -3.89
C PRO A 47 -15.29 10.30 -3.60
N VAL A 48 -15.73 10.97 -2.54
CA VAL A 48 -15.15 12.22 -2.07
C VAL A 48 -14.56 11.99 -0.69
N GLN A 49 -13.32 12.38 -0.50
CA GLN A 49 -12.64 12.24 0.79
C GLN A 49 -13.39 13.00 1.87
N THR A 50 -13.59 12.34 3.00
CA THR A 50 -14.22 12.89 4.21
C THR A 50 -13.35 12.58 5.41
N ASP A 51 -13.48 13.37 6.48
CA ASP A 51 -12.71 13.17 7.70
C ASP A 51 -13.33 12.10 8.63
N THR A 52 -14.48 11.53 8.25
CA THR A 52 -15.15 10.53 9.07
C THR A 52 -14.68 9.13 8.71
N LEU A 53 -14.45 8.34 9.76
CA LEU A 53 -14.22 6.90 9.70
C LEU A 53 -15.36 6.14 10.40
N ARG A 54 -16.55 6.73 10.43
CA ARG A 54 -17.76 6.13 10.97
C ARG A 54 -18.81 6.04 9.87
N PHE A 55 -19.33 4.86 9.67
CA PHE A 55 -20.27 4.53 8.60
C PHE A 55 -21.51 3.84 9.16
N GLY A 56 -22.62 4.02 8.49
CA GLY A 56 -23.86 3.30 8.79
C GLY A 56 -23.86 1.88 8.22
N CYS A 57 -24.67 0.99 8.80
CA CYS A 57 -24.76 -0.39 8.33
C CYS A 57 -25.34 -0.55 6.91
N ASN A 58 -25.98 0.46 6.38
CA ASN A 58 -26.48 0.45 4.99
C ASN A 58 -25.58 1.21 4.03
N ASP A 59 -24.50 1.79 4.52
CA ASP A 59 -23.58 2.54 3.68
C ASP A 59 -22.82 1.62 2.74
N LYS A 60 -22.54 2.15 1.56
CA LYS A 60 -21.52 1.60 0.66
C LYS A 60 -20.23 2.31 0.97
N ILE A 61 -19.29 1.57 1.57
CA ILE A 61 -18.01 2.11 2.03
C ILE A 61 -16.98 1.90 0.93
N TYR A 62 -16.45 2.99 0.40
CA TYR A 62 -15.41 2.98 -0.61
C TYR A 62 -14.05 3.10 0.05
N ALA A 63 -13.09 2.27 -0.37
CA ALA A 63 -11.68 2.49 -0.15
C ALA A 63 -11.05 2.97 -1.46
N VAL A 64 -10.49 4.16 -1.43
CA VAL A 64 -9.71 4.71 -2.53
C VAL A 64 -8.25 4.52 -2.19
N ILE A 65 -7.56 3.79 -3.05
CA ILE A 65 -6.19 3.35 -2.86
C ILE A 65 -5.33 4.08 -3.87
N ASP A 66 -4.40 4.88 -3.38
CA ASP A 66 -3.41 5.59 -4.17
C ASP A 66 -2.09 4.83 -4.10
N LEU A 67 -1.58 4.41 -5.23
CA LEU A 67 -0.29 3.76 -5.38
C LEU A 67 0.66 4.73 -6.06
N ALA A 68 1.88 4.84 -5.55
CA ALA A 68 2.92 5.64 -6.20
C ALA A 68 4.24 4.86 -6.24
N ASP A 69 5.12 5.29 -7.14
CA ASP A 69 6.45 4.73 -7.37
C ASP A 69 6.44 3.24 -7.74
N LEU A 70 5.37 2.79 -8.40
CA LEU A 70 5.30 1.43 -8.95
C LEU A 70 6.40 1.25 -9.99
N SER A 71 7.13 0.13 -9.92
CA SER A 71 8.04 -0.30 -10.98
C SER A 71 7.26 -0.69 -12.24
N ASP A 72 7.94 -0.72 -13.37
CA ASP A 72 7.31 -1.29 -14.58
C ASP A 72 7.13 -2.80 -14.40
N GLY A 73 5.96 -3.29 -14.79
CA GLY A 73 5.68 -4.73 -14.74
C GLY A 73 4.29 -5.08 -14.25
N ASN A 74 4.17 -6.31 -13.77
CA ASN A 74 2.94 -6.82 -13.18
C ASN A 74 3.00 -6.71 -11.66
N HIS A 75 1.92 -6.22 -11.08
CA HIS A 75 1.73 -6.10 -9.65
C HIS A 75 0.43 -6.79 -9.23
N GLN A 76 0.37 -7.21 -7.98
CA GLN A 76 -0.83 -7.79 -7.37
C GLN A 76 -1.24 -6.96 -6.17
N LEU A 77 -2.41 -6.34 -6.25
CA LEU A 77 -3.04 -5.67 -5.13
C LEU A 77 -4.06 -6.61 -4.49
N GLN A 78 -3.96 -6.79 -3.19
CA GLN A 78 -4.92 -7.55 -2.38
C GLN A 78 -5.58 -6.61 -1.38
N VAL A 79 -6.89 -6.75 -1.20
CA VAL A 79 -7.66 -5.96 -0.25
C VAL A 79 -8.55 -6.88 0.57
N ASP A 80 -8.32 -6.93 1.87
CA ASP A 80 -9.07 -7.73 2.83
C ASP A 80 -9.89 -6.85 3.77
N TRP A 81 -11.19 -7.12 3.85
CA TRP A 81 -12.10 -6.47 4.79
C TRP A 81 -12.42 -7.41 5.93
N THR A 82 -12.01 -7.03 7.14
CA THR A 82 -12.16 -7.85 8.35
C THR A 82 -13.15 -7.19 9.29
N ASP A 83 -14.15 -7.96 9.72
CA ASP A 83 -15.20 -7.53 10.62
C ASP A 83 -14.74 -7.45 12.09
N PRO A 84 -15.58 -6.90 13.00
CA PRO A 84 -15.27 -6.81 14.43
C PRO A 84 -15.00 -8.15 15.12
N THR A 85 -15.46 -9.27 14.55
CA THR A 85 -15.20 -10.63 15.07
C THR A 85 -13.87 -11.20 14.62
N GLY A 86 -13.11 -10.47 13.74
CA GLY A 86 -11.85 -10.90 13.17
C GLY A 86 -12.00 -11.79 11.95
N LYS A 87 -13.19 -11.86 11.36
CA LYS A 87 -13.44 -12.65 10.15
C LYS A 87 -13.30 -11.79 8.90
N THR A 88 -12.51 -12.25 7.93
CA THR A 88 -12.47 -11.65 6.60
C THR A 88 -13.79 -11.90 5.90
N ARG A 89 -14.48 -10.81 5.55
CA ARG A 89 -15.79 -10.83 4.89
C ARG A 89 -15.72 -10.64 3.39
N GLU A 90 -14.74 -9.90 2.95
CA GLU A 90 -14.48 -9.66 1.53
C GLU A 90 -12.99 -9.73 1.28
N HIS A 91 -12.61 -10.41 0.22
CA HIS A 91 -11.24 -10.51 -0.28
C HIS A 91 -11.23 -10.16 -1.76
N ILE A 92 -10.38 -9.24 -2.15
CA ILE A 92 -10.27 -8.76 -3.53
C ILE A 92 -8.82 -8.93 -3.96
N ASP A 93 -8.63 -9.69 -5.04
CA ASP A 93 -7.38 -9.77 -5.79
C ASP A 93 -7.50 -8.92 -7.06
N HIS A 94 -6.63 -7.92 -7.19
CA HIS A 94 -6.64 -7.03 -8.33
C HIS A 94 -5.28 -6.97 -9.00
N PRO A 95 -5.12 -7.60 -10.18
CA PRO A 95 -3.89 -7.50 -10.95
C PRO A 95 -3.74 -6.10 -11.55
N LEU A 96 -2.54 -5.54 -11.46
CA LEU A 96 -2.16 -4.26 -12.01
C LEU A 96 -1.04 -4.46 -13.03
N HIS A 97 -0.99 -3.58 -13.99
CA HIS A 97 0.10 -3.57 -14.95
C HIS A 97 0.57 -2.13 -15.20
N GLY A 98 1.87 -1.94 -15.23
CA GLY A 98 2.48 -0.65 -15.49
C GLY A 98 3.35 -0.16 -14.36
N GLY A 99 3.81 1.09 -14.46
CA GLY A 99 4.65 1.79 -13.50
C GLY A 99 4.09 3.16 -13.13
N GLY A 100 4.75 3.83 -12.18
CA GLY A 100 4.40 5.17 -11.73
C GLY A 100 3.26 5.22 -10.72
N THR A 101 2.18 5.94 -11.01
CA THR A 101 1.06 6.13 -10.09
C THR A 101 -0.22 5.48 -10.60
N SER A 102 -1.02 4.92 -9.68
CA SER A 102 -2.32 4.34 -9.98
C SER A 102 -3.31 4.65 -8.86
N ARG A 103 -4.58 4.82 -9.21
CA ARG A 103 -5.68 4.97 -8.24
C ARG A 103 -6.72 3.89 -8.49
N ILE A 104 -7.02 3.14 -7.44
CA ILE A 104 -7.99 2.05 -7.47
C ILE A 104 -9.06 2.34 -6.44
N THR A 105 -10.31 2.03 -6.80
CA THR A 105 -11.44 2.18 -5.89
C THR A 105 -12.12 0.83 -5.73
N VAL A 106 -12.14 0.33 -4.52
CA VAL A 106 -12.91 -0.85 -4.12
C VAL A 106 -13.99 -0.46 -3.12
N TRP A 107 -14.95 -1.31 -2.86
CA TRP A 107 -16.01 -0.99 -1.91
C TRP A 107 -16.47 -2.22 -1.14
N LEU A 108 -16.93 -1.97 0.07
CA LEU A 108 -17.66 -2.90 0.92
C LEU A 108 -19.11 -2.44 1.01
N GLN A 109 -20.05 -3.37 0.87
CA GLN A 109 -21.45 -3.12 1.18
C GLN A 109 -21.97 -4.25 2.05
N LEU A 110 -22.40 -3.90 3.26
CA LEU A 110 -22.94 -4.87 4.19
C LEU A 110 -24.34 -5.28 3.73
N HIS A 111 -24.61 -6.57 3.84
CA HIS A 111 -25.92 -7.12 3.51
C HIS A 111 -26.44 -7.85 4.75
N PRO A 112 -27.62 -7.48 5.25
CA PRO A 112 -28.25 -8.23 6.34
C PRO A 112 -28.47 -9.68 5.92
N PRO A 113 -28.41 -10.63 6.86
CA PRO A 113 -28.67 -12.04 6.60
C PRO A 113 -30.04 -12.25 5.93
N LYS A 114 -30.13 -13.26 5.07
CA LYS A 114 -31.41 -13.64 4.44
C LYS A 114 -32.45 -13.95 5.51
N GLY A 115 -33.60 -13.27 5.49
CA GLY A 115 -34.67 -13.40 6.45
C GLY A 115 -34.75 -12.24 7.45
N ALA A 116 -33.71 -11.46 7.66
CA ALA A 116 -33.75 -10.27 8.51
C ALA A 116 -34.53 -9.10 7.86
N ALA A 117 -34.77 -9.13 6.56
CA ALA A 117 -35.34 -8.03 5.79
C ALA A 117 -36.74 -7.59 6.28
N LEU A 118 -37.56 -8.50 6.87
CA LEU A 118 -38.87 -8.16 7.41
C LEU A 118 -38.77 -7.42 8.75
N PHE A 119 -37.73 -7.65 9.52
CA PHE A 119 -37.54 -7.06 10.84
C PHE A 119 -36.62 -5.81 10.79
N SER A 120 -35.83 -5.64 9.74
CA SER A 120 -34.96 -4.47 9.57
C SER A 120 -35.71 -3.14 9.44
N PHE A 121 -36.99 -3.17 9.07
CA PHE A 121 -37.87 -1.99 9.11
C PHE A 121 -38.05 -1.43 10.52
N PHE A 122 -38.00 -2.28 11.55
CA PHE A 122 -38.21 -1.89 12.94
C PHE A 122 -36.90 -1.73 13.71
N ASN A 123 -35.87 -2.46 13.32
CA ASN A 123 -34.55 -2.38 13.91
C ASN A 123 -33.46 -2.70 12.85
N PRO A 124 -32.79 -1.68 12.30
CA PRO A 124 -31.74 -1.85 11.30
C PRO A 124 -30.57 -2.72 11.78
N ALA A 125 -30.34 -2.76 13.10
CA ALA A 125 -29.27 -3.55 13.70
C ALA A 125 -29.58 -5.05 13.78
N MET A 126 -30.85 -5.45 13.60
CA MET A 126 -31.27 -6.84 13.80
C MET A 126 -30.61 -7.80 12.80
N GLY A 127 -29.79 -8.72 13.31
CA GLY A 127 -29.00 -9.66 12.53
C GLY A 127 -27.70 -9.06 11.98
N MET A 128 -27.36 -7.82 12.39
CA MET A 128 -26.13 -7.13 12.02
C MET A 128 -25.12 -7.05 13.17
N ASP A 129 -25.41 -7.71 14.31
CA ASP A 129 -24.61 -7.61 15.53
C ASP A 129 -23.11 -7.91 15.29
N ASP A 130 -22.81 -8.91 14.45
CA ASP A 130 -21.43 -9.25 14.07
C ASP A 130 -20.73 -8.18 13.21
N PHE A 131 -21.51 -7.25 12.64
CA PHE A 131 -21.01 -6.22 11.73
C PHE A 131 -20.88 -4.85 12.41
N ILE A 132 -21.45 -4.68 13.61
CA ILE A 132 -21.39 -3.42 14.36
C ILE A 132 -20.09 -3.38 15.14
N GLY A 133 -19.31 -2.32 14.96
CA GLY A 133 -18.05 -2.10 15.67
C GLY A 133 -16.88 -1.77 14.78
N SER A 134 -15.68 -2.09 15.26
CA SER A 134 -14.44 -1.75 14.59
C SER A 134 -14.07 -2.76 13.48
N TRP A 135 -13.98 -2.25 12.28
CA TRP A 135 -13.54 -2.96 11.09
C TRP A 135 -12.11 -2.60 10.72
N GLN A 136 -11.51 -3.45 9.92
CA GLN A 136 -10.21 -3.19 9.31
C GLN A 136 -10.27 -3.46 7.81
N VAL A 137 -9.62 -2.62 7.04
CA VAL A 137 -9.23 -2.91 5.66
C VAL A 137 -7.70 -3.03 5.61
N GLU A 138 -7.22 -4.18 5.18
CA GLU A 138 -5.81 -4.43 4.91
C GLU A 138 -5.59 -4.39 3.39
N ILE A 139 -4.61 -3.61 2.98
CA ILE A 139 -4.20 -3.46 1.58
C ILE A 139 -2.79 -3.96 1.47
N THR A 140 -2.56 -4.93 0.61
CA THR A 140 -1.24 -5.54 0.39
C THR A 140 -0.87 -5.42 -1.08
N LEU A 141 0.32 -4.91 -1.36
CA LEU A 141 0.90 -4.84 -2.69
C LEU A 141 2.06 -5.83 -2.81
N ASP A 142 1.99 -6.72 -3.81
CA ASP A 142 3.00 -7.74 -4.12
C ASP A 142 3.39 -8.63 -2.93
N GLY A 143 2.47 -8.82 -1.98
CA GLY A 143 2.69 -9.62 -0.78
C GLY A 143 3.65 -9.01 0.26
N GLY A 144 4.23 -7.82 -0.03
CA GLY A 144 5.23 -7.17 0.82
C GLY A 144 4.73 -5.90 1.49
N ASN A 145 4.41 -4.90 0.70
CA ASN A 145 4.00 -3.59 1.20
C ASN A 145 2.56 -3.65 1.73
N ARG A 146 2.35 -3.26 3.00
CA ARG A 146 1.04 -3.38 3.66
C ARG A 146 0.62 -2.07 4.29
N LEU A 147 -0.67 -1.77 4.18
CA LEU A 147 -1.32 -0.67 4.86
C LEU A 147 -2.62 -1.16 5.49
N ASN A 148 -2.83 -0.80 6.77
CA ASN A 148 -4.05 -1.09 7.50
C ASN A 148 -4.78 0.20 7.84
N GLN A 149 -6.08 0.21 7.60
CA GLN A 149 -6.97 1.31 7.97
C GLN A 149 -8.15 0.76 8.77
N SER A 150 -8.34 1.29 9.99
CA SER A 150 -9.50 0.95 10.82
C SER A 150 -10.62 1.97 10.63
N PHE A 151 -11.86 1.50 10.77
CA PHE A 151 -13.07 2.33 10.74
C PHE A 151 -14.16 1.70 11.61
N GLU A 152 -15.22 2.43 11.90
CA GLU A 152 -16.36 1.95 12.70
C GLU A 152 -17.62 1.85 11.85
N VAL A 153 -18.38 0.78 12.07
CA VAL A 153 -19.73 0.61 11.56
C VAL A 153 -20.72 0.72 12.72
N LEU A 154 -21.69 1.59 12.55
CA LEU A 154 -22.73 1.90 13.53
C LEU A 154 -24.10 1.72 12.88
N CYS A 155 -25.05 1.12 13.58
CA CYS A 155 -26.44 0.92 13.13
C CYS A 155 -27.47 1.75 13.91
#